data_01e98f1b5574c4f9f3a2be9239e91b0b
#
_entry.id   01e98f1b5574c4f9f3a2be9239e91b0b
#
_cell.length_a   1.000
_cell.length_b   1.000
_cell.length_c   1.000
_cell.angle_alpha   90.00
_cell.angle_beta   90.00
_cell.angle_gamma   90.00
#
_symmetry.space_group_name_H-M   'P 1'
#
loop_
_entity.id
_entity.type
_entity.pdbx_description
1 polymer ?
#
loop_
_entity_poly.entity_id
_entity_poly.type
_entity_poly.pdbx_seq_one_letter_code
_entity_poly.pdbx_strand_id
1 'polypeptide(L)'
;MVLHLLLYAALVNDVRSLVARRDFAAAEHAVAAYRASAGATTELAAAISWMARAALDARDYTRADTYATEARQMADGLLPTHSLASDPWLATAVGASIEVRSQALAATGRRGQAVDFLNAQLAQFSATGLRERIQKNLNLLSLVGKLAPPLEGVPASQLRGHPLLLFFWAHWCPDCKAEAAALANIHRAFAPKGLLLVSPTKLYGYIARGEDAPPATETRYIAEVWHKYYAALEPSPTPISANNFVVYGASTTPTLVLVDARGIVRYYHPGALNQAELEAMLAQVVGK
;
A
#
# COMPACT_ATOMS: atom_id res chain seq x y z
N MET A 1 -32.18 21.80 5.67
CA MET A 1 -31.04 21.53 4.74
C MET A 1 -29.83 20.88 5.42
N VAL A 2 -29.90 20.50 6.69
CA VAL A 2 -28.79 19.88 7.48
C VAL A 2 -28.93 18.35 7.57
N LEU A 3 -30.11 17.80 7.27
CA LEU A 3 -30.38 16.35 7.41
C LEU A 3 -29.80 15.49 6.28
N HIS A 4 -29.48 16.07 5.11
CA HIS A 4 -28.94 15.33 3.94
C HIS A 4 -27.42 15.06 4.02
N LEU A 5 -26.66 15.84 4.78
CA LEU A 5 -25.20 15.65 4.92
C LEU A 5 -24.78 14.51 5.86
N LEU A 6 -25.64 14.09 6.75
CA LEU A 6 -25.36 12.96 7.67
C LEU A 6 -25.68 11.59 7.07
N LEU A 7 -26.40 11.52 5.95
CA LEU A 7 -26.72 10.28 5.25
C LEU A 7 -25.59 9.77 4.34
N TYR A 8 -24.64 10.62 3.94
CA TYR A 8 -23.60 10.30 2.96
C TYR A 8 -22.45 9.39 3.45
N ALA A 9 -22.27 9.24 4.76
CA ALA A 9 -21.28 8.31 5.31
C ALA A 9 -21.91 6.98 5.78
N ALA A 10 -23.22 6.86 5.73
CA ALA A 10 -23.95 5.77 6.35
C ALA A 10 -23.77 4.44 5.60
N LEU A 11 -23.93 4.41 4.26
CA LEU A 11 -23.90 3.16 3.50
C LEU A 11 -22.57 2.44 3.59
N VAL A 12 -21.45 3.15 3.39
CA VAL A 12 -20.12 2.52 3.47
C VAL A 12 -19.86 1.94 4.86
N ASN A 13 -20.25 2.66 5.93
CA ASN A 13 -20.06 2.20 7.30
C ASN A 13 -20.96 1.00 7.62
N ASP A 14 -22.21 1.05 7.16
CA ASP A 14 -23.17 -0.05 7.34
C ASP A 14 -22.69 -1.31 6.63
N VAL A 15 -22.31 -1.19 5.34
CA VAL A 15 -21.77 -2.31 4.57
C VAL A 15 -20.52 -2.88 5.22
N ARG A 16 -19.55 -2.03 5.63
CA ARG A 16 -18.35 -2.49 6.35
C ARG A 16 -18.69 -3.27 7.61
N SER A 17 -19.65 -2.78 8.39
CA SER A 17 -20.11 -3.47 9.61
C SER A 17 -20.75 -4.83 9.30
N LEU A 18 -21.56 -4.90 8.25
CA LEU A 18 -22.22 -6.13 7.82
C LEU A 18 -21.22 -7.17 7.31
N VAL A 19 -20.32 -6.79 6.41
CA VAL A 19 -19.34 -7.73 5.87
C VAL A 19 -18.27 -8.16 6.88
N ALA A 20 -17.97 -7.32 7.89
CA ALA A 20 -17.11 -7.73 9.01
C ALA A 20 -17.71 -8.90 9.81
N ARG A 21 -19.04 -9.00 9.86
CA ARG A 21 -19.77 -10.14 10.43
C ARG A 21 -20.05 -11.26 9.42
N ARG A 22 -19.53 -11.14 8.19
CA ARG A 22 -19.78 -12.04 7.05
C ARG A 22 -21.24 -12.12 6.61
N ASP A 23 -22.06 -11.11 6.93
CA ASP A 23 -23.45 -11.00 6.52
C ASP A 23 -23.56 -10.34 5.14
N PHE A 24 -23.16 -11.09 4.11
CA PHE A 24 -23.22 -10.62 2.73
C PHE A 24 -24.65 -10.38 2.24
N ALA A 25 -25.61 -11.17 2.71
CA ALA A 25 -27.01 -11.02 2.30
C ALA A 25 -27.59 -9.68 2.77
N ALA A 26 -27.34 -9.30 4.02
CA ALA A 26 -27.77 -7.99 4.52
C ALA A 26 -27.02 -6.84 3.82
N ALA A 27 -25.73 -7.01 3.49
CA ALA A 27 -24.98 -6.01 2.73
C ALA A 27 -25.52 -5.82 1.31
N GLU A 28 -25.85 -6.90 0.60
CA GLU A 28 -26.50 -6.87 -0.72
C GLU A 28 -27.87 -6.16 -0.66
N HIS A 29 -28.66 -6.43 0.37
CA HIS A 29 -29.94 -5.76 0.57
C HIS A 29 -29.77 -4.25 0.81
N ALA A 30 -28.80 -3.84 1.65
CA ALA A 30 -28.52 -2.43 1.92
C ALA A 30 -28.07 -1.70 0.63
N VAL A 31 -27.17 -2.32 -0.15
CA VAL A 31 -26.72 -1.81 -1.45
C VAL A 31 -27.87 -1.67 -2.45
N ALA A 32 -28.76 -2.68 -2.53
CA ALA A 32 -29.91 -2.64 -3.44
C ALA A 32 -30.91 -1.54 -3.04
N ALA A 33 -31.21 -1.40 -1.74
CA ALA A 33 -32.11 -0.36 -1.24
C ALA A 33 -31.54 1.05 -1.50
N TYR A 34 -30.25 1.26 -1.27
CA TYR A 34 -29.58 2.53 -1.56
C TYR A 34 -29.61 2.85 -3.05
N ARG A 35 -29.32 1.87 -3.91
CA ARG A 35 -29.35 2.01 -5.36
C ARG A 35 -30.74 2.43 -5.86
N ALA A 36 -31.78 1.83 -5.30
CA ALA A 36 -33.17 2.17 -5.67
C ALA A 36 -33.54 3.62 -5.29
N SER A 37 -32.98 4.15 -4.22
CA SER A 37 -33.29 5.51 -3.73
C SER A 37 -32.39 6.61 -4.28
N ALA A 38 -31.09 6.34 -4.44
CA ALA A 38 -30.08 7.35 -4.79
C ALA A 38 -29.43 7.13 -6.17
N GLY A 39 -29.67 6.00 -6.82
CA GLY A 39 -29.04 5.66 -8.09
C GLY A 39 -27.57 5.29 -7.95
N ALA A 40 -26.81 5.49 -9.04
CA ALA A 40 -25.37 5.26 -9.06
C ALA A 40 -24.65 6.46 -8.45
N THR A 41 -23.91 6.22 -7.35
CA THR A 41 -23.10 7.24 -6.66
C THR A 41 -21.71 6.70 -6.37
N THR A 42 -20.75 7.58 -6.11
CA THR A 42 -19.39 7.20 -5.73
C THR A 42 -19.36 6.46 -4.40
N GLU A 43 -20.24 6.82 -3.45
CA GLU A 43 -20.40 6.09 -2.18
C GLU A 43 -20.92 4.67 -2.40
N LEU A 44 -21.89 4.47 -3.28
CA LEU A 44 -22.40 3.13 -3.62
C LEU A 44 -21.29 2.26 -4.23
N ALA A 45 -20.53 2.80 -5.19
CA ALA A 45 -19.39 2.10 -5.78
C ALA A 45 -18.35 1.72 -4.71
N ALA A 46 -18.06 2.63 -3.77
CA ALA A 46 -17.17 2.36 -2.65
C ALA A 46 -17.72 1.26 -1.73
N ALA A 47 -19.00 1.30 -1.38
CA ALA A 47 -19.63 0.28 -0.55
C ALA A 47 -19.53 -1.13 -1.18
N ILE A 48 -19.81 -1.26 -2.48
CA ILE A 48 -19.66 -2.52 -3.22
C ILE A 48 -18.19 -2.98 -3.21
N SER A 49 -17.23 -2.04 -3.33
CA SER A 49 -15.80 -2.37 -3.25
C SER A 49 -15.38 -2.93 -1.87
N TRP A 50 -16.05 -2.56 -0.79
CA TRP A 50 -15.86 -3.17 0.53
C TRP A 50 -16.41 -4.60 0.60
N MET A 51 -17.53 -4.88 -0.07
CA MET A 51 -18.01 -6.25 -0.22
C MET A 51 -17.01 -7.11 -0.99
N ALA A 52 -16.42 -6.57 -2.06
CA ALA A 52 -15.39 -7.24 -2.83
C ALA A 52 -14.17 -7.63 -1.98
N ARG A 53 -13.69 -6.73 -1.12
CA ARG A 53 -12.58 -7.01 -0.19
C ARG A 53 -12.94 -8.10 0.81
N ALA A 54 -14.12 -8.01 1.42
CA ALA A 54 -14.56 -9.00 2.38
C ALA A 54 -14.72 -10.40 1.77
N ALA A 55 -15.19 -10.49 0.52
CA ALA A 55 -15.26 -11.75 -0.22
C ALA A 55 -13.85 -12.30 -0.52
N LEU A 56 -12.90 -11.45 -0.87
CA LEU A 56 -11.50 -11.83 -1.06
C LEU A 56 -10.89 -12.38 0.24
N ASP A 57 -11.11 -11.71 1.36
CA ASP A 57 -10.64 -12.13 2.70
C ASP A 57 -11.27 -13.48 3.11
N ALA A 58 -12.53 -13.71 2.70
CA ALA A 58 -13.22 -14.97 2.88
C ALA A 58 -12.78 -16.07 1.89
N ARG A 59 -11.85 -15.76 0.96
CA ARG A 59 -11.39 -16.62 -0.14
C ARG A 59 -12.51 -17.02 -1.12
N ASP A 60 -13.62 -16.29 -1.16
CA ASP A 60 -14.64 -16.43 -2.20
C ASP A 60 -14.26 -15.58 -3.41
N TYR A 61 -13.32 -16.10 -4.19
CA TYR A 61 -12.71 -15.36 -5.30
C TYR A 61 -13.70 -15.05 -6.42
N THR A 62 -14.72 -15.88 -6.61
CA THR A 62 -15.78 -15.65 -7.60
C THR A 62 -16.63 -14.44 -7.20
N ARG A 63 -17.10 -14.41 -5.96
CA ARG A 63 -17.88 -13.30 -5.42
C ARG A 63 -17.04 -12.03 -5.36
N ALA A 64 -15.77 -12.14 -4.96
CA ALA A 64 -14.82 -11.02 -4.95
C ALA A 64 -14.66 -10.37 -6.33
N ASP A 65 -14.46 -11.16 -7.39
CA ASP A 65 -14.34 -10.66 -8.77
C ASP A 65 -15.65 -10.05 -9.28
N THR A 66 -16.79 -10.63 -8.91
CA THR A 66 -18.11 -10.10 -9.25
C THR A 66 -18.33 -8.70 -8.67
N TYR A 67 -18.16 -8.54 -7.36
CA TYR A 67 -18.30 -7.23 -6.71
C TYR A 67 -17.25 -6.23 -7.17
N ALA A 68 -16.00 -6.66 -7.37
CA ALA A 68 -14.96 -5.78 -7.88
C ALA A 68 -15.27 -5.28 -9.30
N THR A 69 -15.82 -6.13 -10.15
CA THR A 69 -16.24 -5.76 -11.51
C THR A 69 -17.40 -4.79 -11.47
N GLU A 70 -18.40 -5.02 -10.64
CA GLU A 70 -19.56 -4.14 -10.47
C GLU A 70 -19.15 -2.75 -9.95
N ALA A 71 -18.34 -2.71 -8.88
CA ALA A 71 -17.81 -1.46 -8.32
C ALA A 71 -17.01 -0.68 -9.36
N ARG A 72 -16.21 -1.38 -10.17
CA ARG A 72 -15.42 -0.75 -11.23
C ARG A 72 -16.28 -0.19 -12.34
N GLN A 73 -17.24 -0.93 -12.86
CA GLN A 73 -18.14 -0.47 -13.91
C GLN A 73 -18.91 0.79 -13.48
N MET A 74 -19.42 0.80 -12.23
CA MET A 74 -20.08 1.97 -11.69
C MET A 74 -19.12 3.16 -11.56
N ALA A 75 -17.93 2.95 -11.03
CA ALA A 75 -16.90 3.99 -10.89
C ALA A 75 -16.49 4.56 -12.26
N ASP A 76 -16.31 3.71 -13.27
CA ASP A 76 -15.97 4.13 -14.63
C ASP A 76 -17.05 5.04 -15.24
N GLY A 77 -18.31 4.76 -14.96
CA GLY A 77 -19.43 5.63 -15.39
C GLY A 77 -19.45 7.00 -14.69
N LEU A 78 -18.83 7.13 -13.53
CA LEU A 78 -18.77 8.37 -12.74
C LEU A 78 -17.51 9.20 -13.00
N LEU A 79 -16.42 8.60 -13.53
CA LEU A 79 -15.16 9.30 -13.83
C LEU A 79 -15.31 10.54 -14.73
N PRO A 80 -16.25 10.62 -15.71
CA PRO A 80 -16.42 11.82 -16.51
C PRO A 80 -16.88 13.05 -15.71
N THR A 81 -17.55 12.85 -14.59
CA THR A 81 -18.17 13.92 -13.78
C THR A 81 -17.55 14.08 -12.38
N HIS A 82 -16.71 13.14 -11.96
CA HIS A 82 -16.07 13.12 -10.65
C HIS A 82 -14.55 12.93 -10.79
N SER A 83 -13.78 13.56 -9.92
CA SER A 83 -12.32 13.49 -9.95
C SER A 83 -11.79 12.56 -8.86
N LEU A 84 -10.85 11.67 -9.23
CA LEU A 84 -10.12 10.83 -8.28
C LEU A 84 -9.33 11.61 -7.21
N ALA A 85 -8.97 12.87 -7.52
CA ALA A 85 -8.20 13.70 -6.59
C ALA A 85 -9.07 14.32 -5.49
N SER A 86 -10.34 14.59 -5.78
CA SER A 86 -11.27 15.30 -4.88
C SER A 86 -12.38 14.41 -4.31
N ASP A 87 -12.62 13.24 -4.90
CA ASP A 87 -13.65 12.29 -4.45
C ASP A 87 -13.00 11.02 -3.86
N PRO A 88 -12.92 10.92 -2.52
CA PRO A 88 -12.30 9.78 -1.85
C PRO A 88 -13.07 8.47 -2.04
N TRP A 89 -14.39 8.51 -2.25
CA TRP A 89 -15.19 7.33 -2.53
C TRP A 89 -14.90 6.76 -3.91
N LEU A 90 -14.79 7.63 -4.91
CA LEU A 90 -14.41 7.21 -6.26
C LEU A 90 -13.01 6.59 -6.27
N ALA A 91 -12.03 7.24 -5.63
CA ALA A 91 -10.67 6.73 -5.52
C ALA A 91 -10.62 5.38 -4.77
N THR A 92 -11.47 5.22 -3.74
CA THR A 92 -11.61 3.96 -3.00
C THR A 92 -12.18 2.87 -3.89
N ALA A 93 -13.27 3.13 -4.61
CA ALA A 93 -13.93 2.16 -5.47
C ALA A 93 -13.00 1.66 -6.58
N VAL A 94 -12.36 2.58 -7.31
CA VAL A 94 -11.42 2.24 -8.40
C VAL A 94 -10.22 1.47 -7.85
N GLY A 95 -9.57 1.99 -6.81
CA GLY A 95 -8.38 1.36 -6.24
C GLY A 95 -8.64 -0.02 -5.64
N ALA A 96 -9.80 -0.20 -4.96
CA ALA A 96 -10.17 -1.48 -4.37
C ALA A 96 -10.56 -2.52 -5.43
N SER A 97 -11.30 -2.12 -6.46
CA SER A 97 -11.69 -3.04 -7.55
C SER A 97 -10.46 -3.57 -8.30
N ILE A 98 -9.46 -2.72 -8.58
CA ILE A 98 -8.20 -3.15 -9.20
C ILE A 98 -7.44 -4.14 -8.29
N GLU A 99 -7.32 -3.81 -7.02
CA GLU A 99 -6.64 -4.64 -6.01
C GLU A 99 -7.29 -6.02 -5.88
N VAL A 100 -8.60 -6.06 -5.63
CA VAL A 100 -9.35 -7.30 -5.42
C VAL A 100 -9.31 -8.18 -6.65
N ARG A 101 -9.58 -7.62 -7.83
CA ARG A 101 -9.59 -8.38 -9.08
C ARG A 101 -8.23 -9.00 -9.38
N SER A 102 -7.14 -8.25 -9.22
CA SER A 102 -5.78 -8.79 -9.44
C SER A 102 -5.43 -9.91 -8.47
N GLN A 103 -5.83 -9.79 -7.20
CA GLN A 103 -5.58 -10.82 -6.19
C GLN A 103 -6.45 -12.05 -6.42
N ALA A 104 -7.72 -11.90 -6.79
CA ALA A 104 -8.61 -13.02 -7.14
C ALA A 104 -8.10 -13.79 -8.38
N LEU A 105 -7.62 -13.09 -9.42
CA LEU A 105 -6.97 -13.70 -10.57
C LEU A 105 -5.74 -14.52 -10.16
N ALA A 106 -4.86 -13.94 -9.34
CA ALA A 106 -3.64 -14.61 -8.89
C ALA A 106 -3.95 -15.85 -8.02
N ALA A 107 -4.91 -15.73 -7.09
CA ALA A 107 -5.33 -16.80 -6.20
C ALA A 107 -5.99 -18.00 -6.94
N THR A 108 -6.58 -17.73 -8.11
CA THR A 108 -7.17 -18.76 -8.98
C THR A 108 -6.21 -19.29 -10.06
N GLY A 109 -4.89 -19.11 -9.88
CA GLY A 109 -3.85 -19.62 -10.80
C GLY A 109 -3.62 -18.76 -12.05
N ARG A 110 -4.31 -17.65 -12.21
CA ARG A 110 -4.23 -16.75 -13.37
C ARG A 110 -3.26 -15.59 -13.16
N ARG A 111 -2.09 -15.86 -12.52
CA ARG A 111 -1.10 -14.83 -12.15
C ARG A 111 -0.61 -14.01 -13.35
N GLY A 112 -0.39 -14.61 -14.52
CA GLY A 112 -0.02 -13.88 -15.73
C GLY A 112 -1.07 -12.83 -16.11
N GLN A 113 -2.36 -13.23 -16.13
CA GLN A 113 -3.47 -12.31 -16.42
C GLN A 113 -3.59 -11.21 -15.36
N ALA A 114 -3.31 -11.50 -14.08
CA ALA A 114 -3.29 -10.48 -13.04
C ALA A 114 -2.19 -9.43 -13.26
N VAL A 115 -1.00 -9.87 -13.69
CA VAL A 115 0.13 -8.98 -14.00
C VAL A 115 -0.18 -8.11 -15.23
N ASP A 116 -0.73 -8.69 -16.30
CA ASP A 116 -1.12 -7.96 -17.51
C ASP A 116 -2.22 -6.93 -17.20
N PHE A 117 -3.22 -7.33 -16.43
CA PHE A 117 -4.28 -6.43 -15.94
C PHE A 117 -3.69 -5.25 -15.16
N LEU A 118 -2.80 -5.51 -14.18
CA LEU A 118 -2.19 -4.44 -13.38
C LEU A 118 -1.31 -3.50 -14.21
N ASN A 119 -0.57 -4.01 -15.21
CA ASN A 119 0.20 -3.18 -16.14
C ASN A 119 -0.72 -2.23 -16.94
N ALA A 120 -1.85 -2.74 -17.43
CA ALA A 120 -2.83 -1.91 -18.13
C ALA A 120 -3.43 -0.83 -17.21
N GLN A 121 -3.76 -1.19 -15.96
CA GLN A 121 -4.25 -0.22 -14.98
C GLN A 121 -3.18 0.82 -14.61
N LEU A 122 -1.92 0.40 -14.48
CA LEU A 122 -0.81 1.30 -14.19
C LEU A 122 -0.61 2.34 -15.29
N ALA A 123 -0.73 1.94 -16.56
CA ALA A 123 -0.69 2.86 -17.70
C ALA A 123 -1.86 3.84 -17.67
N GLN A 124 -3.09 3.35 -17.42
CA GLN A 124 -4.32 4.16 -17.39
C GLN A 124 -4.30 5.21 -16.27
N PHE A 125 -3.82 4.86 -15.08
CA PHE A 125 -3.82 5.70 -13.90
C PHE A 125 -2.44 6.26 -13.53
N SER A 126 -1.51 6.29 -14.46
CA SER A 126 -0.10 6.69 -14.25
C SER A 126 0.08 8.10 -13.66
N ALA A 127 -0.81 9.03 -13.98
CA ALA A 127 -0.80 10.42 -13.51
C ALA A 127 -1.74 10.67 -12.31
N THR A 128 -2.20 9.62 -11.62
CA THR A 128 -3.15 9.74 -10.50
C THR A 128 -2.55 9.25 -9.18
N GLY A 129 -3.18 9.61 -8.06
CA GLY A 129 -2.83 9.09 -6.72
C GLY A 129 -2.98 7.57 -6.55
N LEU A 130 -3.59 6.88 -7.53
CA LEU A 130 -3.71 5.41 -7.51
C LEU A 130 -2.42 4.70 -7.96
N ARG A 131 -1.48 5.40 -8.60
CA ARG A 131 -0.27 4.82 -9.17
C ARG A 131 0.54 3.98 -8.18
N GLU A 132 0.84 4.54 -6.99
CA GLU A 132 1.60 3.80 -5.96
C GLU A 132 0.87 2.51 -5.52
N ARG A 133 -0.45 2.59 -5.35
CA ARG A 133 -1.27 1.45 -4.93
C ARG A 133 -1.32 0.37 -5.99
N ILE A 134 -1.45 0.72 -7.26
CA ILE A 134 -1.43 -0.23 -8.36
C ILE A 134 -0.04 -0.87 -8.47
N GLN A 135 1.03 -0.06 -8.36
CA GLN A 135 2.41 -0.56 -8.35
C GLN A 135 2.67 -1.53 -7.20
N LYS A 136 2.12 -1.26 -6.00
CA LYS A 136 2.18 -2.20 -4.87
C LYS A 136 1.62 -3.58 -5.25
N ASN A 137 0.43 -3.61 -5.82
CA ASN A 137 -0.21 -4.86 -6.21
C ASN A 137 0.56 -5.59 -7.32
N LEU A 138 1.13 -4.85 -8.28
CA LEU A 138 2.01 -5.41 -9.30
C LEU A 138 3.28 -6.02 -8.66
N ASN A 139 3.90 -5.31 -7.72
CA ASN A 139 5.12 -5.75 -7.04
C ASN A 139 4.88 -6.98 -6.16
N LEU A 140 3.73 -7.09 -5.49
CA LEU A 140 3.32 -8.30 -4.76
C LEU A 140 3.33 -9.55 -5.66
N LEU A 141 3.00 -9.37 -6.93
CA LEU A 141 2.92 -10.47 -7.89
C LEU A 141 4.21 -10.66 -8.72
N SER A 142 5.07 -9.65 -8.86
CA SER A 142 6.09 -9.69 -9.91
C SER A 142 7.46 -9.17 -9.53
N LEU A 143 7.66 -8.54 -8.37
CA LEU A 143 8.93 -7.90 -8.03
C LEU A 143 9.96 -8.90 -7.50
N VAL A 144 9.53 -9.89 -6.71
CA VAL A 144 10.43 -10.94 -6.20
C VAL A 144 11.05 -11.73 -7.36
N GLY A 145 12.35 -11.89 -7.32
CA GLY A 145 13.14 -12.53 -8.37
C GLY A 145 13.65 -11.60 -9.47
N LYS A 146 13.26 -10.32 -9.46
CA LYS A 146 13.74 -9.29 -10.41
C LYS A 146 14.80 -8.39 -9.79
N LEU A 147 15.52 -7.65 -10.64
CA LEU A 147 16.39 -6.58 -10.19
C LEU A 147 15.58 -5.52 -9.41
N ALA A 148 16.14 -5.09 -8.29
CA ALA A 148 15.57 -4.00 -7.50
C ALA A 148 15.55 -2.70 -8.31
N PRO A 149 14.44 -1.95 -8.29
CA PRO A 149 14.41 -0.61 -8.86
C PRO A 149 15.52 0.28 -8.25
N PRO A 150 16.08 1.23 -9.03
CA PRO A 150 17.07 2.15 -8.49
C PRO A 150 16.46 3.03 -7.39
N LEU A 151 17.29 3.39 -6.40
CA LEU A 151 16.93 4.32 -5.33
C LEU A 151 17.47 5.70 -5.62
N GLU A 152 16.62 6.72 -5.58
CA GLU A 152 17.04 8.11 -5.56
C GLU A 152 17.62 8.47 -4.19
N GLY A 153 18.67 9.31 -4.21
CA GLY A 153 19.32 9.79 -2.99
C GLY A 153 20.33 8.82 -2.35
N VAL A 154 20.54 7.64 -2.96
CA VAL A 154 21.62 6.71 -2.54
C VAL A 154 22.39 6.25 -3.78
N PRO A 155 23.71 6.51 -3.87
CA PRO A 155 24.50 6.06 -4.99
C PRO A 155 24.50 4.53 -5.14
N ALA A 156 24.21 4.01 -6.33
CA ALA A 156 24.19 2.58 -6.60
C ALA A 156 25.54 1.90 -6.28
N SER A 157 26.66 2.62 -6.37
CA SER A 157 27.99 2.13 -6.01
C SER A 157 28.12 1.76 -4.53
N GLN A 158 27.36 2.38 -3.65
CA GLN A 158 27.36 2.09 -2.21
C GLN A 158 26.55 0.84 -1.86
N LEU A 159 25.66 0.40 -2.76
CA LEU A 159 24.73 -0.72 -2.53
C LEU A 159 25.22 -2.03 -3.18
N ARG A 160 26.09 -1.92 -4.18
CA ARG A 160 26.53 -3.08 -4.96
C ARG A 160 27.33 -4.07 -4.12
N GLY A 161 27.01 -5.36 -4.30
CA GLY A 161 27.73 -6.45 -3.61
C GLY A 161 27.28 -6.70 -2.17
N HIS A 162 26.30 -5.96 -1.70
CA HIS A 162 25.77 -6.09 -0.35
C HIS A 162 24.30 -6.53 -0.37
N PRO A 163 23.87 -7.42 0.52
CA PRO A 163 22.46 -7.60 0.80
C PRO A 163 21.91 -6.31 1.42
N LEU A 164 20.69 -5.94 1.03
CA LEU A 164 20.08 -4.66 1.37
C LEU A 164 18.68 -4.86 1.93
N LEU A 165 18.40 -4.30 3.09
CA LEU A 165 17.06 -4.15 3.65
C LEU A 165 16.59 -2.71 3.42
N LEU A 166 15.51 -2.55 2.68
CA LEU A 166 14.80 -1.28 2.53
C LEU A 166 13.65 -1.24 3.52
N PHE A 167 13.59 -0.18 4.31
CA PHE A 167 12.52 0.12 5.26
C PHE A 167 11.83 1.41 4.84
N PHE A 168 10.77 1.32 4.05
CA PHE A 168 9.93 2.47 3.67
C PHE A 168 9.08 2.89 4.86
N TRP A 169 9.25 4.11 5.32
CA TRP A 169 8.61 4.62 6.53
C TRP A 169 8.01 6.02 6.37
N ALA A 170 7.22 6.45 7.35
CA ALA A 170 6.67 7.79 7.42
C ALA A 170 6.80 8.35 8.85
N HIS A 171 7.05 9.65 8.98
CA HIS A 171 7.20 10.31 10.29
C HIS A 171 5.96 10.16 11.19
N TRP A 172 4.79 10.02 10.61
CA TRP A 172 3.50 9.85 11.31
C TRP A 172 3.13 8.38 11.60
N CYS A 173 3.80 7.42 11.01
CA CYS A 173 3.44 6.00 11.02
C CYS A 173 3.65 5.35 12.41
N PRO A 174 2.62 4.91 13.13
CA PRO A 174 2.77 4.27 14.43
C PRO A 174 3.41 2.89 14.33
N ASP A 175 3.02 2.07 13.33
CA ASP A 175 3.55 0.73 13.11
C ASP A 175 5.05 0.77 12.79
N CYS A 176 5.49 1.77 12.02
CA CYS A 176 6.91 1.99 11.74
C CYS A 176 7.72 2.24 13.02
N LYS A 177 7.17 3.04 13.95
CA LYS A 177 7.80 3.32 15.24
C LYS A 177 7.81 2.10 16.15
N ALA A 178 6.76 1.30 16.14
CA ALA A 178 6.66 0.06 16.90
C ALA A 178 7.69 -0.99 16.42
N GLU A 179 8.01 -1.00 15.12
CA GLU A 179 8.99 -1.93 14.52
C GLU A 179 10.45 -1.52 14.76
N ALA A 180 10.72 -0.29 15.22
CA ALA A 180 12.07 0.27 15.36
C ALA A 180 13.02 -0.60 16.20
N ALA A 181 12.54 -1.16 17.30
CA ALA A 181 13.36 -2.01 18.18
C ALA A 181 13.74 -3.34 17.50
N ALA A 182 12.81 -3.96 16.77
CA ALA A 182 13.08 -5.18 16.00
C ALA A 182 14.09 -4.90 14.89
N LEU A 183 13.92 -3.79 14.14
CA LEU A 183 14.89 -3.36 13.12
C LEU A 183 16.29 -3.09 13.71
N ALA A 184 16.37 -2.47 14.88
CA ALA A 184 17.65 -2.23 15.57
C ALA A 184 18.36 -3.53 15.94
N ASN A 185 17.63 -4.52 16.45
CA ASN A 185 18.18 -5.84 16.76
C ASN A 185 18.68 -6.55 15.49
N ILE A 186 17.90 -6.50 14.43
CA ILE A 186 18.25 -7.06 13.12
C ILE A 186 19.49 -6.37 12.55
N HIS A 187 19.52 -5.04 12.56
CA HIS A 187 20.68 -4.28 12.06
C HIS A 187 21.96 -4.68 12.83
N ARG A 188 21.89 -4.72 14.14
CA ARG A 188 23.02 -5.13 14.99
C ARG A 188 23.50 -6.56 14.70
N ALA A 189 22.59 -7.50 14.44
CA ALA A 189 22.91 -8.90 14.20
C ALA A 189 23.45 -9.18 12.80
N PHE A 190 23.01 -8.41 11.78
CA PHE A 190 23.28 -8.70 10.38
C PHE A 190 24.20 -7.67 9.69
N ALA A 191 24.39 -6.47 10.22
CA ALA A 191 25.37 -5.51 9.67
C ALA A 191 26.80 -6.04 9.65
N PRO A 192 27.30 -6.78 10.69
CA PRO A 192 28.62 -7.42 10.63
C PRO A 192 28.74 -8.49 9.54
N LYS A 193 27.61 -9.01 9.02
CA LYS A 193 27.53 -9.95 7.91
C LYS A 193 27.36 -9.27 6.55
N GLY A 194 27.50 -7.94 6.50
CA GLY A 194 27.44 -7.13 5.30
C GLY A 194 26.04 -6.62 4.91
N LEU A 195 25.01 -6.82 5.75
CA LEU A 195 23.69 -6.23 5.49
C LEU A 195 23.76 -4.71 5.57
N LEU A 196 23.29 -4.05 4.53
CA LEU A 196 23.02 -2.63 4.54
C LEU A 196 21.53 -2.36 4.82
N LEU A 197 21.25 -1.31 5.58
CA LEU A 197 19.91 -0.79 5.80
C LEU A 197 19.78 0.57 5.11
N VAL A 198 18.73 0.77 4.34
CA VAL A 198 18.33 2.07 3.79
C VAL A 198 16.87 2.31 4.12
N SER A 199 16.55 3.51 4.57
CA SER A 199 15.23 3.84 5.12
C SER A 199 14.56 4.98 4.34
N PRO A 200 14.04 4.71 3.11
CA PRO A 200 13.41 5.73 2.31
C PRO A 200 12.16 6.31 2.97
N THR A 201 12.00 7.63 2.87
CA THR A 201 10.77 8.34 3.22
C THR A 201 10.42 9.38 2.16
N LYS A 202 9.31 10.10 2.33
CA LYS A 202 8.90 11.19 1.45
C LYS A 202 8.29 12.32 2.25
N LEU A 203 8.11 13.48 1.61
CA LEU A 203 7.31 14.57 2.16
C LEU A 203 5.82 14.24 2.03
N TYR A 204 5.05 14.56 3.05
CA TYR A 204 3.60 14.38 3.16
C TYR A 204 2.85 15.72 3.19
N GLY A 205 3.59 16.86 3.28
CA GLY A 205 3.05 18.21 3.35
C GLY A 205 2.65 18.66 4.75
N TYR A 206 2.94 17.89 5.79
CA TYR A 206 2.58 18.21 7.17
C TYR A 206 3.57 17.64 8.20
N ILE A 207 3.47 18.14 9.43
CA ILE A 207 4.22 17.69 10.61
C ILE A 207 3.27 17.12 11.68
N ALA A 208 3.64 17.22 12.96
CA ALA A 208 2.84 16.71 14.07
C ALA A 208 1.37 17.21 14.03
N ARG A 209 0.43 16.35 14.41
CA ARG A 209 -1.00 16.63 14.50
C ARG A 209 -1.66 17.04 13.18
N GLY A 210 -1.00 16.78 12.02
CA GLY A 210 -1.52 17.16 10.72
C GLY A 210 -1.40 18.66 10.41
N GLU A 211 -0.51 19.38 11.09
CA GLU A 211 -0.19 20.77 10.79
C GLU A 211 0.55 20.88 9.47
N ASP A 212 0.01 21.64 8.53
CA ASP A 212 0.62 21.87 7.23
C ASP A 212 2.03 22.45 7.37
N ALA A 213 2.97 21.97 6.60
CA ALA A 213 4.35 22.40 6.68
C ALA A 213 5.02 22.50 5.31
N PRO A 214 5.79 23.59 5.07
CA PRO A 214 6.62 23.68 3.86
C PRO A 214 7.72 22.63 3.89
N PRO A 215 8.26 22.22 2.70
CA PRO A 215 9.23 21.13 2.58
C PRO A 215 10.43 21.21 3.52
N ALA A 216 11.02 22.40 3.72
CA ALA A 216 12.17 22.58 4.60
C ALA A 216 11.85 22.32 6.09
N THR A 217 10.63 22.66 6.53
CA THR A 217 10.16 22.40 7.91
C THR A 217 9.87 20.93 8.11
N GLU A 218 9.18 20.31 7.17
CA GLU A 218 8.89 18.87 7.23
C GLU A 218 10.18 18.03 7.17
N THR A 219 11.16 18.42 6.35
CA THR A 219 12.46 17.73 6.29
C THR A 219 13.17 17.73 7.66
N ARG A 220 13.17 18.86 8.37
CA ARG A 220 13.73 18.93 9.74
C ARG A 220 12.95 18.05 10.71
N TYR A 221 11.62 18.09 10.65
CA TYR A 221 10.78 17.25 11.47
C TYR A 221 10.98 15.75 11.22
N ILE A 222 11.15 15.34 9.96
CA ILE A 222 11.52 13.96 9.58
C ILE A 222 12.84 13.57 10.26
N ALA A 223 13.86 14.42 10.22
CA ALA A 223 15.14 14.16 10.87
C ALA A 223 15.01 14.05 12.40
N GLU A 224 14.21 14.90 13.03
CA GLU A 224 13.92 14.84 14.47
C GLU A 224 13.21 13.53 14.86
N VAL A 225 12.21 13.11 14.08
CA VAL A 225 11.50 11.84 14.28
C VAL A 225 12.44 10.66 14.08
N TRP A 226 13.30 10.71 13.05
CA TRP A 226 14.31 9.67 12.81
C TRP A 226 15.25 9.54 14.02
N HIS A 227 15.86 10.62 14.43
CA HIS A 227 16.76 10.62 15.58
C HIS A 227 16.07 10.15 16.88
N LYS A 228 14.82 10.54 17.08
CA LYS A 228 14.07 10.16 18.29
C LYS A 228 13.72 8.67 18.36
N TYR A 229 13.34 8.05 17.26
CA TYR A 229 12.79 6.69 17.26
C TYR A 229 13.73 5.65 16.64
N TYR A 230 14.68 6.08 15.79
CA TYR A 230 15.49 5.19 14.97
C TYR A 230 17.00 5.44 15.12
N ALA A 231 17.44 6.17 16.13
CA ALA A 231 18.86 6.45 16.38
C ALA A 231 19.75 5.18 16.41
N ALA A 232 19.20 4.06 16.85
CA ALA A 232 19.90 2.77 16.86
C ALA A 232 20.13 2.17 15.45
N LEU A 233 19.56 2.75 14.41
CA LEU A 233 19.75 2.38 13.00
C LEU A 233 20.78 3.27 12.29
N GLU A 234 21.30 4.29 12.94
CA GLU A 234 22.32 5.16 12.36
C GLU A 234 23.67 4.43 12.22
N PRO A 235 24.42 4.66 11.14
CA PRO A 235 24.24 5.67 10.10
C PRO A 235 23.49 5.18 8.83
N SER A 236 22.26 4.73 8.97
CA SER A 236 21.46 4.27 7.83
C SER A 236 21.02 5.46 6.93
N PRO A 237 21.26 5.42 5.61
CA PRO A 237 20.77 6.44 4.70
C PRO A 237 19.25 6.54 4.74
N THR A 238 18.72 7.78 4.82
CA THR A 238 17.30 8.08 4.88
C THR A 238 16.89 9.02 3.73
N PRO A 239 16.90 8.55 2.47
CA PRO A 239 16.59 9.40 1.33
C PRO A 239 15.12 9.84 1.34
N ILE A 240 14.88 11.13 1.05
CA ILE A 240 13.56 11.71 0.93
C ILE A 240 13.22 11.81 -0.56
N SER A 241 12.36 10.90 -1.05
CA SER A 241 11.94 10.89 -2.46
C SER A 241 10.58 10.22 -2.63
N ALA A 242 9.62 10.96 -3.21
CA ALA A 242 8.33 10.41 -3.59
C ALA A 242 8.46 9.34 -4.69
N ASN A 243 9.44 9.49 -5.59
CA ASN A 243 9.65 8.52 -6.67
C ASN A 243 10.06 7.14 -6.14
N ASN A 244 10.85 7.06 -5.05
CA ASN A 244 11.16 5.79 -4.40
C ASN A 244 9.88 5.05 -3.98
N PHE A 245 8.90 5.77 -3.43
CA PHE A 245 7.60 5.19 -3.05
C PHE A 245 6.80 4.72 -4.26
N VAL A 246 6.84 5.47 -5.36
CA VAL A 246 6.15 5.11 -6.61
C VAL A 246 6.73 3.83 -7.20
N VAL A 247 8.04 3.75 -7.43
CA VAL A 247 8.65 2.62 -8.14
C VAL A 247 8.63 1.33 -7.31
N TYR A 248 8.73 1.45 -5.98
CA TYR A 248 8.57 0.31 -5.07
C TYR A 248 7.11 0.03 -4.70
N GLY A 249 6.16 0.89 -5.08
CA GLY A 249 4.75 0.76 -4.72
C GLY A 249 4.53 0.79 -3.20
N ALA A 250 5.29 1.60 -2.46
CA ALA A 250 5.22 1.70 -1.01
C ALA A 250 4.01 2.56 -0.56
N SER A 251 2.81 2.22 -1.03
CA SER A 251 1.56 2.90 -0.67
C SER A 251 1.06 2.57 0.75
N THR A 252 1.71 1.63 1.43
CA THR A 252 1.50 1.25 2.83
C THR A 252 2.82 1.41 3.55
N THR A 253 2.82 1.99 4.75
CA THR A 253 4.00 2.09 5.62
C THR A 253 3.75 1.33 6.93
N PRO A 254 4.73 0.56 7.40
CA PRO A 254 5.99 0.28 6.70
C PRO A 254 5.81 -0.59 5.44
N THR A 255 6.76 -0.55 4.54
CA THR A 255 6.97 -1.57 3.51
C THR A 255 8.43 -2.01 3.56
N LEU A 256 8.65 -3.31 3.62
CA LEU A 256 9.97 -3.93 3.72
C LEU A 256 10.35 -4.60 2.41
N VAL A 257 11.57 -4.37 1.94
CA VAL A 257 12.10 -5.02 0.73
C VAL A 257 13.50 -5.56 1.04
N LEU A 258 13.70 -6.87 0.85
CA LEU A 258 15.01 -7.50 0.97
C LEU A 258 15.58 -7.76 -0.42
N VAL A 259 16.79 -7.28 -0.65
CA VAL A 259 17.54 -7.43 -1.89
C VAL A 259 18.82 -8.20 -1.58
N ASP A 260 19.18 -9.16 -2.42
CA ASP A 260 20.44 -9.90 -2.26
C ASP A 260 21.66 -9.11 -2.81
N ALA A 261 22.86 -9.60 -2.56
CA ALA A 261 24.10 -8.97 -2.99
C ALA A 261 24.24 -8.82 -4.52
N ARG A 262 23.43 -9.54 -5.30
CA ARG A 262 23.36 -9.41 -6.77
C ARG A 262 22.34 -8.37 -7.23
N GLY A 263 21.66 -7.70 -6.29
CA GLY A 263 20.63 -6.72 -6.59
C GLY A 263 19.26 -7.33 -6.90
N ILE A 264 19.02 -8.62 -6.60
CA ILE A 264 17.75 -9.29 -6.86
C ILE A 264 16.85 -9.19 -5.62
N VAL A 265 15.62 -8.73 -5.81
CA VAL A 265 14.62 -8.71 -4.75
C VAL A 265 14.26 -10.12 -4.31
N ARG A 266 14.41 -10.42 -3.04
CA ARG A 266 14.11 -11.72 -2.44
C ARG A 266 12.84 -11.72 -1.61
N TYR A 267 12.46 -10.54 -1.10
CA TYR A 267 11.26 -10.38 -0.30
C TYR A 267 10.66 -8.99 -0.52
N TYR A 268 9.35 -8.92 -0.56
CA TYR A 268 8.59 -7.67 -0.64
C TYR A 268 7.36 -7.80 0.24
N HIS A 269 7.25 -6.95 1.27
CA HIS A 269 6.19 -7.03 2.26
C HIS A 269 5.65 -5.64 2.64
N PRO A 270 4.45 -5.29 2.21
CA PRO A 270 3.70 -4.16 2.77
C PRO A 270 3.14 -4.51 4.15
N GLY A 271 3.46 -3.71 5.15
CA GLY A 271 3.09 -3.91 6.56
C GLY A 271 4.30 -4.21 7.44
N ALA A 272 4.10 -4.14 8.75
CA ALA A 272 5.12 -4.45 9.74
C ALA A 272 5.34 -5.96 9.88
N LEU A 273 6.55 -6.35 10.25
CA LEU A 273 6.94 -7.70 10.62
C LEU A 273 7.44 -7.71 12.07
N ASN A 274 7.17 -8.78 12.79
CA ASN A 274 7.79 -8.97 14.10
C ASN A 274 9.25 -9.45 13.95
N GLN A 275 10.01 -9.45 15.05
CA GLN A 275 11.43 -9.77 15.01
C GLN A 275 11.72 -11.17 14.44
N ALA A 276 10.93 -12.19 14.78
CA ALA A 276 11.14 -13.56 14.31
C ALA A 276 10.90 -13.67 12.78
N GLU A 277 9.91 -12.97 12.27
CA GLU A 277 9.63 -12.89 10.83
C GLU A 277 10.75 -12.18 10.07
N LEU A 278 11.29 -11.07 10.62
CA LEU A 278 12.44 -10.36 10.08
C LEU A 278 13.70 -11.26 10.04
N GLU A 279 13.99 -11.95 11.13
CA GLU A 279 15.12 -12.89 11.21
C GLU A 279 14.98 -14.02 10.19
N ALA A 280 13.80 -14.63 10.08
CA ALA A 280 13.53 -15.70 9.12
C ALA A 280 13.67 -15.22 7.67
N MET A 281 13.24 -14.00 7.38
CA MET A 281 13.38 -13.36 6.07
C MET A 281 14.87 -13.16 5.73
N LEU A 282 15.65 -12.58 6.63
CA LEU A 282 17.06 -12.25 6.41
C LEU A 282 17.96 -13.50 6.33
N ALA A 283 17.67 -14.53 7.10
CA ALA A 283 18.41 -15.80 7.05
C ALA A 283 18.39 -16.48 5.67
N GLN A 284 17.44 -16.11 4.81
CA GLN A 284 17.35 -16.63 3.43
C GLN A 284 18.41 -16.01 2.51
N VAL A 285 18.97 -14.85 2.86
CA VAL A 285 19.79 -14.02 1.95
C VAL A 285 21.15 -13.69 2.55
N VAL A 286 21.22 -13.40 3.85
CA VAL A 286 22.43 -12.95 4.53
C VAL A 286 23.14 -14.14 5.17
N GLY A 287 24.37 -14.39 4.76
CA GLY A 287 25.20 -15.50 5.31
C GLY A 287 25.23 -16.76 4.45
N LYS A 288 24.78 -16.66 3.19
CA LYS A 288 24.98 -17.71 2.17
C LYS A 288 26.16 -17.40 1.28
#